data_b7797baeeb0e2de2b63120b7da8dc38a
#
_entry.id   b7797baeeb0e2de2b63120b7da8dc38a
#
_cell.length_a   1.000
_cell.length_b   1.000
_cell.length_c   1.000
_cell.angle_alpha   90.00
_cell.angle_beta   90.00
_cell.angle_gamma   90.00
#
_symmetry.space_group_name_H-M   'P 1'
#
loop_
_entity.id
_entity.type
_entity.pdbx_description
1 polymer ?
#
loop_
_entity_poly.entity_id
_entity_poly.type
_entity_poly.pdbx_seq_one_letter_code
_entity_poly.pdbx_strand_id
1 'polypeptide(L)'
;GDPSGIGPEITLKALSKNKDIQKNFILAGDKTFYLDLIDAYNIDLNLIDESSNEEGVTFKHFPLENQVSFGEPDLANASYIIDILSYGALGCLKNEFKGLVTGPINKELINESGFEFSGHTEFLSDISNSKKVVMLLMNKKLKIALLTTHIPLSEVPSKISKKNLEETVSIISEEFKNTWKI
;
A
#
# COMPACT_ATOMS: atom_id res chain seq x y z
N GLY A 1 0.58 -6.27 -1.70
CA GLY A 1 -0.71 -6.89 -1.38
C GLY A 1 -0.64 -8.41 -1.41
N ASP A 2 -1.74 -9.07 -1.03
CA ASP A 2 -1.85 -10.52 -1.08
C ASP A 2 -1.78 -11.01 -2.54
N PRO A 3 -0.84 -11.90 -2.90
CA PRO A 3 -0.70 -12.38 -4.27
C PRO A 3 -1.88 -13.25 -4.73
N SER A 4 -2.57 -13.95 -3.82
CA SER A 4 -3.73 -14.79 -4.12
C SER A 4 -5.04 -14.00 -4.33
N GLY A 5 -5.02 -12.69 -4.01
CA GLY A 5 -6.16 -11.79 -4.15
C GLY A 5 -6.19 -11.06 -5.50
N ILE A 6 -7.11 -10.10 -5.60
CA ILE A 6 -7.31 -9.27 -6.80
C ILE A 6 -6.22 -8.21 -7.02
N GLY A 7 -5.37 -7.96 -5.99
CA GLY A 7 -4.36 -6.88 -5.99
C GLY A 7 -3.45 -6.88 -7.22
N PRO A 8 -2.79 -7.99 -7.54
CA PRO A 8 -1.89 -8.07 -8.70
C PRO A 8 -2.57 -7.74 -10.02
N GLU A 9 -3.72 -8.33 -10.29
CA GLU A 9 -4.49 -8.10 -11.53
C GLU A 9 -4.90 -6.63 -11.70
N ILE A 10 -5.51 -6.03 -10.67
CA ILE A 10 -5.96 -4.63 -10.75
C ILE A 10 -4.79 -3.66 -10.88
N THR A 11 -3.65 -3.96 -10.27
CA THR A 11 -2.43 -3.15 -10.38
C THR A 11 -1.89 -3.16 -11.81
N LEU A 12 -1.74 -4.34 -12.41
CA LEU A 12 -1.29 -4.45 -13.80
C LEU A 12 -2.25 -3.74 -14.76
N LYS A 13 -3.57 -3.95 -14.61
CA LYS A 13 -4.59 -3.29 -15.43
C LYS A 13 -4.60 -1.77 -15.26
N ALA A 14 -4.34 -1.27 -14.05
CA ALA A 14 -4.27 0.17 -13.79
C ALA A 14 -3.03 0.78 -14.45
N LEU A 15 -1.87 0.14 -14.32
CA LEU A 15 -0.62 0.62 -14.92
C LEU A 15 -0.67 0.56 -16.45
N SER A 16 -1.20 -0.49 -17.06
CA SER A 16 -1.30 -0.61 -18.51
C SER A 16 -2.17 0.47 -19.16
N LYS A 17 -3.23 0.92 -18.47
CA LYS A 17 -4.13 1.97 -18.95
C LYS A 17 -3.59 3.40 -18.77
N ASN A 18 -2.53 3.59 -17.99
CA ASN A 18 -2.01 4.90 -17.62
C ASN A 18 -0.51 5.00 -17.98
N LYS A 19 -0.20 4.92 -19.27
CA LYS A 19 1.20 4.89 -19.76
C LYS A 19 2.04 6.10 -19.32
N ASP A 20 1.43 7.26 -19.21
CA ASP A 20 2.12 8.51 -18.80
C ASP A 20 2.74 8.46 -17.40
N ILE A 21 2.21 7.62 -16.52
CA ILE A 21 2.68 7.52 -15.15
C ILE A 21 3.61 6.33 -14.90
N GLN A 22 3.73 5.37 -15.82
CA GLN A 22 4.49 4.12 -15.63
C GLN A 22 5.91 4.37 -15.12
N LYS A 23 6.63 5.31 -15.72
CA LYS A 23 8.00 5.70 -15.33
C LYS A 23 8.15 6.25 -13.90
N ASN A 24 7.05 6.60 -13.26
CA ASN A 24 7.04 7.13 -11.90
C ASN A 24 6.72 6.06 -10.85
N PHE A 25 6.48 4.81 -11.28
CA PHE A 25 6.12 3.71 -10.41
C PHE A 25 7.21 2.65 -10.35
N ILE A 26 7.40 2.12 -9.15
CA ILE A 26 8.11 0.87 -8.91
C ILE A 26 7.07 -0.16 -8.48
N LEU A 27 6.93 -1.23 -9.25
CA LEU A 27 6.09 -2.37 -8.90
C LEU A 27 6.95 -3.38 -8.14
N ALA A 28 6.56 -3.70 -6.91
CA ALA A 28 7.26 -4.65 -6.06
C ALA A 28 6.48 -5.97 -5.97
N GLY A 29 7.17 -7.08 -6.22
CA GLY A 29 6.56 -8.40 -6.19
C GLY A 29 7.45 -9.51 -6.75
N ASP A 30 6.90 -10.70 -6.99
CA ASP A 30 7.59 -11.77 -7.68
C ASP A 30 7.52 -11.55 -9.19
N LYS A 31 8.70 -11.40 -9.82
CA LYS A 31 8.77 -11.03 -11.24
C LYS A 31 8.17 -12.11 -12.14
N THR A 32 8.42 -13.37 -11.86
CA THR A 32 7.89 -14.50 -12.63
C THR A 32 6.37 -14.54 -12.55
N PHE A 33 5.84 -14.47 -11.33
CA PHE A 33 4.38 -14.41 -11.11
C PHE A 33 3.70 -13.26 -11.86
N TYR A 34 4.30 -12.06 -11.84
CA TYR A 34 3.73 -10.91 -12.56
C TYR A 34 3.84 -11.03 -14.09
N LEU A 35 4.91 -11.63 -14.61
CA LEU A 35 5.04 -11.91 -16.05
C LEU A 35 4.01 -12.95 -16.51
N ASP A 36 3.79 -14.01 -15.73
CA ASP A 36 2.75 -15.00 -16.02
C ASP A 36 1.34 -14.36 -16.05
N LEU A 37 1.07 -13.40 -15.18
CA LEU A 37 -0.19 -12.65 -15.20
C LEU A 37 -0.34 -11.72 -16.42
N ILE A 38 0.74 -11.05 -16.80
CA ILE A 38 0.76 -10.21 -18.00
C ILE A 38 0.40 -11.05 -19.23
N ASP A 39 1.00 -12.22 -19.36
CA ASP A 39 0.73 -13.14 -20.47
C ASP A 39 -0.70 -13.70 -20.40
N ALA A 40 -1.10 -14.21 -19.23
CA ALA A 40 -2.42 -14.83 -19.06
C ALA A 40 -3.59 -13.88 -19.33
N TYR A 41 -3.44 -12.60 -18.94
CA TYR A 41 -4.47 -11.58 -19.16
C TYR A 41 -4.25 -10.71 -20.41
N ASN A 42 -3.21 -11.00 -21.21
CA ASN A 42 -2.83 -10.27 -22.40
C ASN A 42 -2.73 -8.73 -22.13
N ILE A 43 -1.96 -8.38 -21.09
CA ILE A 43 -1.80 -6.99 -20.63
C ILE A 43 -0.62 -6.34 -21.36
N ASP A 44 -0.85 -5.20 -22.04
CA ASP A 44 0.21 -4.40 -22.66
C ASP A 44 0.98 -3.61 -21.59
N LEU A 45 1.96 -4.26 -20.95
CA LEU A 45 2.82 -3.67 -19.93
C LEU A 45 4.21 -4.30 -19.94
N ASN A 46 5.25 -3.47 -19.99
CA ASN A 46 6.64 -3.91 -19.88
C ASN A 46 7.15 -3.69 -18.45
N LEU A 47 7.75 -4.74 -17.86
CA LEU A 47 8.42 -4.67 -16.56
C LEU A 47 9.93 -4.59 -16.80
N ILE A 48 10.53 -3.49 -16.40
CA ILE A 48 11.95 -3.19 -16.60
C ILE A 48 12.74 -3.24 -15.29
N ASP A 49 14.03 -3.50 -15.37
CA ASP A 49 14.93 -3.38 -14.22
C ASP A 49 15.35 -1.92 -14.00
N GLU A 50 15.74 -1.54 -12.78
CA GLU A 50 16.13 -0.17 -12.41
C GLU A 50 17.25 0.42 -13.30
N SER A 51 18.13 -0.41 -13.84
CA SER A 51 19.23 0.00 -14.71
C SER A 51 18.84 0.07 -16.19
N SER A 52 17.62 -0.29 -16.55
CA SER A 52 17.16 -0.29 -17.92
C SER A 52 16.83 1.12 -18.42
N ASN A 53 17.19 1.40 -19.68
CA ASN A 53 16.76 2.62 -20.38
C ASN A 53 15.50 2.40 -21.22
N GLU A 54 14.86 1.25 -21.13
CA GLU A 54 13.63 0.94 -21.86
C GLU A 54 12.42 1.65 -21.24
N GLU A 55 11.36 1.78 -22.00
CA GLU A 55 10.08 2.27 -21.50
C GLU A 55 9.33 1.13 -20.77
N GLY A 56 8.81 1.43 -19.60
CA GLY A 56 8.06 0.45 -18.79
C GLY A 56 7.91 0.87 -17.33
N VAL A 57 7.46 -0.08 -16.54
CA VAL A 57 7.36 0.04 -15.10
C VAL A 57 8.57 -0.60 -14.45
N THR A 58 9.32 0.17 -13.65
CA THR A 58 10.43 -0.38 -12.87
C THR A 58 9.94 -1.47 -11.94
N PHE A 59 10.61 -2.61 -11.93
CA PHE A 59 10.21 -3.75 -11.13
C PHE A 59 11.24 -4.08 -10.03
N LYS A 60 10.76 -4.19 -8.79
CA LYS A 60 11.55 -4.68 -7.67
C LYS A 60 11.12 -6.09 -7.32
N HIS A 61 12.04 -7.06 -7.51
CA HIS A 61 11.76 -8.46 -7.27
C HIS A 61 11.81 -8.80 -5.77
N PHE A 62 10.77 -9.52 -5.34
CA PHE A 62 10.65 -10.22 -4.06
C PHE A 62 10.13 -11.63 -4.35
N PRO A 63 10.85 -12.69 -3.98
CA PRO A 63 10.43 -14.06 -4.32
C PRO A 63 9.22 -14.48 -3.48
N LEU A 64 8.32 -15.25 -4.10
CA LEU A 64 7.29 -16.01 -3.41
C LEU A 64 7.88 -17.30 -2.87
N GLU A 65 7.42 -17.74 -1.71
CA GLU A 65 7.80 -19.04 -1.14
C GLU A 65 7.12 -20.20 -1.87
N ASN A 66 5.83 -20.03 -2.18
CA ASN A 66 5.00 -21.03 -2.87
C ASN A 66 4.31 -20.44 -4.09
N GLN A 67 3.91 -21.33 -5.02
CA GLN A 67 3.05 -20.96 -6.12
C GLN A 67 1.72 -20.40 -5.63
N VAL A 68 1.20 -19.41 -6.34
CA VAL A 68 -0.05 -18.74 -6.02
C VAL A 68 -1.23 -19.48 -6.65
N SER A 69 -2.22 -19.82 -5.81
CA SER A 69 -3.56 -20.21 -6.24
C SER A 69 -4.53 -19.05 -5.96
N PHE A 70 -5.21 -18.55 -7.00
CA PHE A 70 -6.14 -17.42 -6.81
C PHE A 70 -7.33 -17.82 -5.94
N GLY A 71 -7.63 -16.96 -4.94
CA GLY A 71 -8.70 -17.20 -3.97
C GLY A 71 -8.33 -18.15 -2.83
N GLU A 72 -7.11 -18.72 -2.86
CA GLU A 72 -6.60 -19.63 -1.84
C GLU A 72 -5.35 -19.00 -1.19
N PRO A 73 -5.49 -18.23 -0.12
CA PRO A 73 -4.37 -17.62 0.57
C PRO A 73 -3.43 -18.68 1.18
N ASP A 74 -2.11 -18.48 1.04
CA ASP A 74 -1.09 -19.38 1.57
C ASP A 74 -0.28 -18.69 2.66
N LEU A 75 -0.22 -19.31 3.86
CA LEU A 75 0.53 -18.81 5.02
C LEU A 75 2.03 -18.62 4.72
N ALA A 76 2.62 -19.45 3.85
CA ALA A 76 4.01 -19.34 3.47
C ALA A 76 4.34 -18.00 2.75
N ASN A 77 3.35 -17.40 2.08
CA ASN A 77 3.51 -16.12 1.40
C ASN A 77 3.29 -14.89 2.31
N ALA A 78 3.09 -15.08 3.61
CA ALA A 78 2.90 -13.95 4.53
C ALA A 78 4.16 -13.08 4.67
N SER A 79 5.35 -13.69 4.75
CA SER A 79 6.63 -12.96 4.78
C SER A 79 6.80 -12.09 3.55
N TYR A 80 6.50 -12.60 2.37
CA TYR A 80 6.51 -11.85 1.12
C TYR A 80 5.64 -10.57 1.19
N ILE A 81 4.45 -10.67 1.76
CA ILE A 81 3.54 -9.51 1.91
C ILE A 81 4.15 -8.47 2.84
N ILE A 82 4.70 -8.89 3.98
CA ILE A 82 5.33 -8.00 4.97
C ILE A 82 6.59 -7.34 4.41
N ASP A 83 7.42 -8.08 3.68
CA ASP A 83 8.67 -7.56 3.10
C ASP A 83 8.41 -6.47 2.06
N ILE A 84 7.43 -6.68 1.17
CA ILE A 84 7.03 -5.68 0.17
C ILE A 84 6.46 -4.43 0.85
N LEU A 85 5.60 -4.61 1.86
CA LEU A 85 5.01 -3.49 2.58
C LEU A 85 6.08 -2.68 3.33
N SER A 86 7.02 -3.39 3.97
CA SER A 86 8.17 -2.79 4.66
C SER A 86 9.09 -2.03 3.70
N TYR A 87 9.40 -2.60 2.54
CA TYR A 87 10.20 -1.96 1.50
C TYR A 87 9.59 -0.62 1.06
N GLY A 88 8.29 -0.63 0.76
CA GLY A 88 7.60 0.59 0.35
C GLY A 88 7.56 1.65 1.45
N ALA A 89 7.25 1.25 2.69
CA ALA A 89 7.19 2.16 3.83
C ALA A 89 8.57 2.76 4.16
N LEU A 90 9.62 1.94 4.22
CA LEU A 90 10.99 2.39 4.50
C LEU A 90 11.53 3.30 3.39
N GLY A 91 11.22 3.01 2.12
CA GLY A 91 11.59 3.89 1.01
C GLY A 91 10.92 5.27 1.09
N CYS A 92 9.66 5.33 1.55
CA CYS A 92 9.00 6.61 1.83
C CYS A 92 9.68 7.37 2.97
N LEU A 93 10.03 6.70 4.07
CA LEU A 93 10.73 7.32 5.19
C LEU A 93 12.12 7.87 4.84
N LYS A 94 12.81 7.22 3.91
CA LYS A 94 14.10 7.67 3.38
C LYS A 94 14.00 8.74 2.29
N ASN A 95 12.79 9.14 1.90
CA ASN A 95 12.51 10.03 0.77
C ASN A 95 12.97 9.49 -0.59
N GLU A 96 13.14 8.18 -0.72
CA GLU A 96 13.39 7.48 -1.98
C GLU A 96 12.09 7.39 -2.80
N PHE A 97 10.96 7.24 -2.11
CA PHE A 97 9.61 7.20 -2.69
C PHE A 97 8.75 8.36 -2.20
N LYS A 98 7.90 8.87 -3.08
CA LYS A 98 6.94 9.94 -2.74
C LYS A 98 5.69 9.44 -2.02
N GLY A 99 5.42 8.15 -2.10
CA GLY A 99 4.27 7.52 -1.49
C GLY A 99 4.22 6.03 -1.79
N LEU A 100 3.43 5.33 -1.00
CA LEU A 100 3.19 3.89 -1.11
C LEU A 100 1.73 3.65 -1.48
N VAL A 101 1.50 2.86 -2.52
CA VAL A 101 0.18 2.35 -2.91
C VAL A 101 0.11 0.87 -2.61
N THR A 102 -0.84 0.46 -1.77
CA THR A 102 -1.00 -0.93 -1.35
C THR A 102 -2.22 -1.58 -1.97
N GLY A 103 -2.09 -2.85 -2.34
CA GLY A 103 -3.23 -3.70 -2.66
C GLY A 103 -3.91 -4.25 -1.40
N PRO A 104 -5.08 -4.89 -1.53
CA PRO A 104 -5.73 -5.56 -0.41
C PRO A 104 -4.87 -6.71 0.11
N ILE A 105 -4.99 -6.97 1.41
CA ILE A 105 -4.31 -8.07 2.11
C ILE A 105 -5.28 -8.80 3.03
N ASN A 106 -5.01 -10.07 3.27
CA ASN A 106 -5.73 -10.87 4.24
C ASN A 106 -5.04 -10.77 5.61
N LYS A 107 -5.66 -10.06 6.56
CA LYS A 107 -5.10 -9.87 7.91
C LYS A 107 -5.02 -11.17 8.71
N GLU A 108 -6.03 -12.02 8.57
CA GLU A 108 -6.13 -13.29 9.28
C GLU A 108 -4.97 -14.19 8.90
N LEU A 109 -4.71 -14.33 7.61
CA LEU A 109 -3.56 -15.07 7.09
C LEU A 109 -2.22 -14.60 7.68
N ILE A 110 -1.99 -13.28 7.73
CA ILE A 110 -0.73 -12.73 8.25
C ILE A 110 -0.59 -13.04 9.75
N ASN A 111 -1.68 -12.91 10.53
CA ASN A 111 -1.66 -13.23 11.96
C ASN A 111 -1.47 -14.73 12.22
N GLU A 112 -2.11 -15.59 11.43
CA GLU A 112 -1.94 -17.05 11.55
C GLU A 112 -0.52 -17.52 11.22
N SER A 113 0.20 -16.77 10.38
CA SER A 113 1.62 -17.04 10.08
C SER A 113 2.59 -16.55 11.16
N GLY A 114 2.09 -15.99 12.27
CA GLY A 114 2.87 -15.56 13.42
C GLY A 114 3.31 -14.10 13.43
N PHE A 115 2.90 -13.30 12.46
CA PHE A 115 3.11 -11.86 12.49
C PHE A 115 1.96 -11.17 13.24
N GLU A 116 2.26 -10.15 14.04
CA GLU A 116 1.25 -9.27 14.62
C GLU A 116 0.86 -8.20 13.59
N PHE A 117 -0.32 -8.34 12.98
CA PHE A 117 -0.79 -7.42 11.96
C PHE A 117 -2.24 -6.99 12.20
N SER A 118 -2.43 -5.79 12.71
CA SER A 118 -3.76 -5.22 12.98
C SER A 118 -4.37 -4.58 11.71
N GLY A 119 -3.53 -4.13 10.78
CA GLY A 119 -3.90 -3.50 9.52
C GLY A 119 -2.78 -2.63 8.96
N HIS A 120 -2.99 -2.11 7.75
CA HIS A 120 -2.03 -1.21 7.11
C HIS A 120 -1.74 0.03 7.96
N THR A 121 -2.77 0.62 8.57
CA THR A 121 -2.65 1.86 9.34
C THR A 121 -1.73 1.67 10.54
N GLU A 122 -1.96 0.62 11.32
CA GLU A 122 -1.17 0.29 12.51
C GLU A 122 0.26 -0.09 12.11
N PHE A 123 0.42 -0.98 11.12
CA PHE A 123 1.73 -1.39 10.62
C PHE A 123 2.57 -0.20 10.14
N LEU A 124 1.98 0.71 9.34
CA LEU A 124 2.68 1.90 8.85
C LEU A 124 2.98 2.90 9.97
N SER A 125 2.10 3.02 10.97
CA SER A 125 2.33 3.83 12.16
C SER A 125 3.53 3.32 12.96
N ASP A 126 3.62 2.01 13.15
CA ASP A 126 4.69 1.39 13.93
C ASP A 126 6.04 1.51 13.21
N ILE A 127 6.11 1.18 11.93
CA ILE A 127 7.35 1.25 11.15
C ILE A 127 7.87 2.70 11.01
N SER A 128 6.96 3.68 10.97
CA SER A 128 7.29 5.10 10.91
C SER A 128 7.52 5.74 12.28
N ASN A 129 7.28 5.01 13.37
CA ASN A 129 7.29 5.52 14.74
C ASN A 129 6.40 6.77 14.90
N SER A 130 5.27 6.79 14.20
CA SER A 130 4.35 7.92 14.21
C SER A 130 3.43 7.86 15.42
N LYS A 131 3.41 8.92 16.23
CA LYS A 131 2.56 8.99 17.42
C LYS A 131 1.07 9.06 17.10
N LYS A 132 0.73 9.58 15.93
CA LYS A 132 -0.65 9.74 15.48
C LYS A 132 -0.72 9.68 13.96
N VAL A 133 -1.70 8.97 13.46
CA VAL A 133 -2.05 8.88 12.05
C VAL A 133 -3.45 9.42 11.83
N VAL A 134 -3.72 9.95 10.66
CA VAL A 134 -5.05 10.45 10.27
C VAL A 134 -5.48 9.75 8.99
N MET A 135 -6.62 9.05 9.07
CA MET A 135 -7.24 8.48 7.88
C MET A 135 -7.95 9.58 7.10
N LEU A 136 -7.58 9.71 5.83
CA LEU A 136 -8.16 10.69 4.92
C LEU A 136 -8.82 9.97 3.73
N LEU A 137 -10.13 10.14 3.59
CA LEU A 137 -10.89 9.70 2.43
C LEU A 137 -11.05 10.88 1.47
N MET A 138 -10.66 10.70 0.21
CA MET A 138 -10.67 11.82 -0.71
C MET A 138 -11.02 11.47 -2.15
N ASN A 139 -11.60 12.44 -2.81
CA ASN A 139 -11.75 12.48 -4.26
C ASN A 139 -11.47 13.90 -4.76
N LYS A 140 -11.68 14.17 -6.05
CA LYS A 140 -11.42 15.50 -6.65
C LYS A 140 -12.19 16.64 -5.98
N LYS A 141 -13.38 16.37 -5.40
CA LYS A 141 -14.29 17.40 -4.86
C LYS A 141 -14.33 17.43 -3.33
N LEU A 142 -14.12 16.30 -2.68
CA LEU A 142 -14.34 16.14 -1.25
C LEU A 142 -13.13 15.47 -0.58
N LYS A 143 -12.75 15.98 0.58
CA LYS A 143 -11.73 15.39 1.45
C LYS A 143 -12.32 15.28 2.85
N ILE A 144 -12.32 14.09 3.43
CA ILE A 144 -12.87 13.80 4.76
C ILE A 144 -11.77 13.16 5.60
N ALA A 145 -11.37 13.83 6.67
CA ALA A 145 -10.49 13.27 7.67
C ALA A 145 -11.29 12.69 8.83
N LEU A 146 -10.91 11.51 9.29
CA LEU A 146 -11.59 10.82 10.37
C LEU A 146 -10.89 11.11 11.69
N LEU A 147 -11.65 11.61 12.67
CA LEU A 147 -11.15 11.84 14.03
C LEU A 147 -11.08 10.56 14.85
N THR A 148 -11.97 9.62 14.57
CA THR A 148 -12.04 8.29 15.19
C THR A 148 -12.21 7.22 14.13
N THR A 149 -11.60 6.06 14.35
CA THR A 149 -11.70 4.88 13.46
C THR A 149 -11.82 3.62 14.31
N HIS A 150 -12.57 2.62 13.82
CA HIS A 150 -12.63 1.26 14.40
C HIS A 150 -13.03 1.19 15.89
N ILE A 151 -13.88 2.12 16.36
CA ILE A 151 -14.45 2.11 17.71
C ILE A 151 -15.98 1.98 17.66
N PRO A 152 -16.64 1.43 18.69
CA PRO A 152 -18.09 1.42 18.80
C PRO A 152 -18.67 2.85 18.74
N LEU A 153 -19.81 3.02 18.07
CA LEU A 153 -20.47 4.33 17.94
C LEU A 153 -20.76 4.99 19.31
N SER A 154 -21.10 4.19 20.30
CA SER A 154 -21.34 4.66 21.68
C SER A 154 -20.11 5.28 22.35
N GLU A 155 -18.90 4.94 21.90
CA GLU A 155 -17.64 5.46 22.45
C GLU A 155 -17.17 6.74 21.76
N VAL A 156 -17.68 7.06 20.55
CA VAL A 156 -17.24 8.21 19.76
C VAL A 156 -17.31 9.52 20.56
N PRO A 157 -18.39 9.86 21.30
CA PRO A 157 -18.45 11.12 22.05
C PRO A 157 -17.32 11.28 23.07
N SER A 158 -16.91 10.17 23.71
CA SER A 158 -15.83 10.18 24.72
C SER A 158 -14.45 10.41 24.14
N LYS A 159 -14.26 10.11 22.85
CA LYS A 159 -12.99 10.29 22.12
C LYS A 159 -12.85 11.66 21.48
N ILE A 160 -13.94 12.41 21.38
CA ILE A 160 -13.91 13.78 20.84
C ILE A 160 -13.43 14.73 21.95
N SER A 161 -12.24 15.27 21.78
CA SER A 161 -11.69 16.29 22.68
C SER A 161 -11.06 17.41 21.87
N LYS A 162 -10.97 18.61 22.48
CA LYS A 162 -10.30 19.76 21.85
C LYS A 162 -8.89 19.39 21.41
N LYS A 163 -8.11 18.75 22.31
CA LYS A 163 -6.74 18.32 22.03
C LYS A 163 -6.68 17.38 20.81
N ASN A 164 -7.53 16.34 20.77
CA ASN A 164 -7.53 15.38 19.69
C ASN A 164 -7.90 16.02 18.34
N LEU A 165 -8.84 16.96 18.36
CA LEU A 165 -9.24 17.72 17.19
C LEU A 165 -8.09 18.61 16.68
N GLU A 166 -7.46 19.40 17.57
CA GLU A 166 -6.34 20.27 17.24
C GLU A 166 -5.17 19.51 16.66
N GLU A 167 -4.78 18.38 17.25
CA GLU A 167 -3.73 17.50 16.71
C GLU A 167 -4.06 16.98 15.32
N THR A 168 -5.29 16.52 15.10
CA THR A 168 -5.74 16.04 13.80
C THR A 168 -5.69 17.12 12.73
N VAL A 169 -6.18 18.32 13.06
CA VAL A 169 -6.17 19.47 12.14
C VAL A 169 -4.75 19.93 11.84
N SER A 170 -3.85 19.92 12.85
CA SER A 170 -2.43 20.26 12.64
C SER A 170 -1.77 19.34 11.63
N ILE A 171 -1.90 18.01 11.80
CA ILE A 171 -1.34 17.02 10.88
C ILE A 171 -1.83 17.27 9.44
N ILE A 172 -3.15 17.44 9.27
CA ILE A 172 -3.74 17.67 7.95
C ILE A 172 -3.23 18.96 7.34
N SER A 173 -3.19 20.04 8.12
CA SER A 173 -2.74 21.36 7.65
C SER A 173 -1.27 21.35 7.23
N GLU A 174 -0.41 20.67 8.00
CA GLU A 174 1.01 20.53 7.68
C GLU A 174 1.22 19.73 6.40
N GLU A 175 0.53 18.60 6.25
CA GLU A 175 0.64 17.75 5.06
C GLU A 175 0.11 18.45 3.81
N PHE A 176 -1.02 19.17 3.91
CA PHE A 176 -1.57 19.91 2.78
C PHE A 176 -0.63 21.01 2.31
N LYS A 177 0.01 21.74 3.22
CA LYS A 177 0.99 22.79 2.89
C LYS A 177 2.30 22.21 2.35
N ASN A 178 2.86 21.22 3.04
CA ASN A 178 4.22 20.75 2.77
C ASN A 178 4.28 19.76 1.62
N THR A 179 3.35 18.80 1.57
CA THR A 179 3.35 17.71 0.63
C THR A 179 2.50 18.01 -0.61
N TRP A 180 1.28 18.50 -0.40
CA TRP A 180 0.31 18.65 -1.49
C TRP A 180 0.25 20.07 -2.08
N LYS A 181 0.85 21.05 -1.40
CA LYS A 181 0.89 22.45 -1.85
C LYS A 181 -0.50 23.09 -2.03
N ILE A 182 -1.48 22.74 -1.20
CA ILE A 182 -2.86 23.24 -1.19
C ILE A 182 -3.26 23.79 0.18
#